data_4045ed17e45323fa1a6731159d9897cf
#
_entry.id   4045ed17e45323fa1a6731159d9897cf
#
_cell.length_a   1.000
_cell.length_b   1.000
_cell.length_c   1.000
_cell.angle_alpha   90.00
_cell.angle_beta   90.00
_cell.angle_gamma   90.00
#
_symmetry.space_group_name_H-M   'P 1'
#
loop_
_entity.id
_entity.type
_entity.pdbx_description
1 polymer ?
#
loop_
_entity_poly.entity_id
_entity_poly.type
_entity_poly.pdbx_seq_one_letter_code
_entity_poly.pdbx_strand_id
1 'polypeptide(L)'
;YKRLMEEFHLKQDEIADRVAKSRTAVTNSMRLLKLSSKVQEMVIADMISAGHARALLGISDAALQETTAMKVFDEKLSVRETEKLVKNLVSPAKKVKTEKNTAEDAIYESLEEKMKGIMGTKVSIQRKKNNKGKIEIEYYSRDELERIIDLFESIR
;
A
#
# COMPACT_ATOMS: atom_id res chain seq x y z
N TYR A 1 16.39 -24.40 -9.20
CA TYR A 1 17.55 -23.52 -9.00
C TYR A 1 18.14 -23.68 -7.60
N LYS A 2 17.31 -23.72 -6.52
CA LYS A 2 17.80 -23.92 -5.13
C LYS A 2 18.65 -25.20 -5.02
N ARG A 3 18.15 -26.33 -5.50
CA ARG A 3 18.90 -27.61 -5.54
C ARG A 3 20.23 -27.50 -6.27
N LEU A 4 20.27 -26.81 -7.42
CA LEU A 4 21.52 -26.62 -8.16
C LEU A 4 22.56 -25.80 -7.36
N MET A 5 22.11 -24.81 -6.59
CA MET A 5 23.01 -24.06 -5.70
C MET A 5 23.55 -24.93 -4.57
N GLU A 6 22.69 -25.73 -3.95
CA GLU A 6 23.03 -26.53 -2.77
C GLU A 6 23.85 -27.78 -3.12
N GLU A 7 23.49 -28.49 -4.19
CA GLU A 7 24.15 -29.74 -4.61
C GLU A 7 25.46 -29.48 -5.37
N PHE A 8 25.52 -28.42 -6.17
CA PHE A 8 26.69 -28.16 -7.05
C PHE A 8 27.47 -26.91 -6.65
N HIS A 9 27.11 -26.25 -5.55
CA HIS A 9 27.73 -25.02 -5.04
C HIS A 9 27.84 -23.90 -6.10
N LEU A 10 26.90 -23.85 -7.05
CA LEU A 10 26.88 -22.89 -8.14
C LEU A 10 26.36 -21.53 -7.68
N LYS A 11 26.95 -20.47 -8.20
CA LYS A 11 26.46 -19.10 -8.04
C LYS A 11 25.24 -18.85 -8.95
N GLN A 12 24.44 -17.84 -8.63
CA GLN A 12 23.25 -17.51 -9.40
C GLN A 12 23.56 -17.15 -10.87
N ASP A 13 24.73 -16.57 -11.14
CA ASP A 13 25.18 -16.25 -12.48
C ASP A 13 25.45 -17.53 -13.29
N GLU A 14 26.17 -18.48 -12.69
CA GLU A 14 26.50 -19.77 -13.31
C GLU A 14 25.23 -20.60 -13.59
N ILE A 15 24.25 -20.52 -12.71
CA ILE A 15 22.95 -21.17 -12.94
C ILE A 15 22.23 -20.49 -14.10
N ALA A 16 22.21 -19.14 -14.14
CA ALA A 16 21.56 -18.38 -15.18
C ALA A 16 22.09 -18.76 -16.57
N ASP A 17 23.41 -18.84 -16.70
CA ASP A 17 24.08 -19.23 -17.94
C ASP A 17 23.70 -20.67 -18.34
N ARG A 18 23.74 -21.64 -17.41
CA ARG A 18 23.42 -23.04 -17.68
C ARG A 18 21.95 -23.30 -18.06
N VAL A 19 21.04 -22.49 -17.56
CA VAL A 19 19.60 -22.63 -17.86
C VAL A 19 19.10 -21.66 -18.94
N ALA A 20 20.03 -20.95 -19.59
CA ALA A 20 19.74 -19.94 -20.61
C ALA A 20 18.66 -18.92 -20.16
N LYS A 21 18.77 -18.43 -18.92
CA LYS A 21 17.90 -17.41 -18.32
C LYS A 21 18.73 -16.24 -17.81
N SER A 22 18.12 -15.08 -17.66
CA SER A 22 18.81 -13.97 -17.03
C SER A 22 19.04 -14.24 -15.53
N ARG A 23 20.13 -13.71 -14.97
CA ARG A 23 20.38 -13.72 -13.51
C ARG A 23 19.17 -13.19 -12.72
N THR A 24 18.54 -12.14 -13.22
CA THR A 24 17.34 -11.55 -12.61
C THR A 24 16.17 -12.56 -12.55
N ALA A 25 15.99 -13.36 -13.60
CA ALA A 25 14.95 -14.40 -13.63
C ALA A 25 15.23 -15.49 -12.58
N VAL A 26 16.47 -15.94 -12.46
CA VAL A 26 16.90 -16.93 -11.45
C VAL A 26 16.70 -16.36 -10.05
N THR A 27 17.17 -15.14 -9.78
CA THR A 27 17.01 -14.46 -8.49
C THR A 27 15.53 -14.30 -8.11
N ASN A 28 14.69 -13.87 -9.04
CA ASN A 28 13.26 -13.72 -8.81
C ASN A 28 12.57 -15.05 -8.48
N SER A 29 12.90 -16.12 -9.21
CA SER A 29 12.38 -17.46 -8.93
C SER A 29 12.80 -17.95 -7.54
N MET A 30 14.04 -17.70 -7.14
CA MET A 30 14.54 -18.05 -5.80
C MET A 30 13.83 -17.28 -4.70
N ARG A 31 13.49 -16.01 -4.94
CA ARG A 31 12.74 -15.20 -3.98
C ARG A 31 11.33 -15.74 -3.72
N LEU A 32 10.68 -16.35 -4.71
CA LEU A 32 9.34 -16.92 -4.55
C LEU A 32 9.30 -18.08 -3.52
N LEU A 33 10.43 -18.75 -3.28
CA LEU A 33 10.56 -19.79 -2.24
C LEU A 33 10.46 -19.23 -0.81
N LYS A 34 10.48 -17.92 -0.63
CA LYS A 34 10.29 -17.24 0.65
C LYS A 34 8.83 -16.96 0.99
N LEU A 35 7.92 -17.20 0.05
CA LEU A 35 6.48 -17.09 0.29
C LEU A 35 5.99 -18.23 1.18
N SER A 36 4.86 -18.04 1.85
CA SER A 36 4.19 -19.12 2.56
C SER A 36 3.84 -20.26 1.60
N SER A 37 3.79 -21.49 2.11
CA SER A 37 3.51 -22.69 1.30
C SER A 37 2.23 -22.55 0.50
N LYS A 38 1.19 -22.00 1.11
CA LYS A 38 -0.12 -21.81 0.48
C LYS A 38 -0.07 -20.82 -0.69
N VAL A 39 0.69 -19.72 -0.55
CA VAL A 39 0.87 -18.77 -1.66
C VAL A 39 1.72 -19.38 -2.78
N GLN A 40 2.70 -20.24 -2.45
CA GLN A 40 3.45 -20.99 -3.46
C GLN A 40 2.54 -21.95 -4.23
N GLU A 41 1.64 -22.64 -3.54
CA GLU A 41 0.63 -23.52 -4.17
C GLU A 41 -0.29 -22.73 -5.11
N MET A 42 -0.75 -21.55 -4.72
CA MET A 42 -1.56 -20.67 -5.58
C MET A 42 -0.83 -20.27 -6.87
N VAL A 43 0.49 -20.05 -6.79
CA VAL A 43 1.32 -19.77 -7.99
C VAL A 43 1.46 -21.00 -8.87
N ILE A 44 1.65 -22.18 -8.27
CA ILE A 44 1.77 -23.47 -8.99
C ILE A 44 0.45 -23.81 -9.70
N ALA A 45 -0.69 -23.52 -9.07
CA ALA A 45 -2.03 -23.73 -9.60
C ALA A 45 -2.49 -22.63 -10.59
N ASP A 46 -1.60 -21.69 -10.98
CA ASP A 46 -1.89 -20.55 -11.85
C ASP A 46 -3.06 -19.65 -11.36
N MET A 47 -3.40 -19.73 -10.08
CA MET A 47 -4.41 -18.85 -9.46
C MET A 47 -3.92 -17.40 -9.41
N ILE A 48 -2.63 -17.20 -9.16
CA ILE A 48 -1.96 -15.90 -9.19
C ILE A 48 -0.66 -16.00 -9.98
N SER A 49 -0.32 -14.95 -10.72
CA SER A 49 0.91 -14.92 -11.52
C SER A 49 2.16 -14.72 -10.65
N ALA A 50 3.33 -15.06 -11.20
CA ALA A 50 4.62 -14.76 -10.58
C ALA A 50 4.84 -13.25 -10.31
N GLY A 51 4.14 -12.37 -11.03
CA GLY A 51 4.13 -10.92 -10.78
C GLY A 51 3.44 -10.58 -9.46
N HIS A 52 2.24 -11.12 -9.24
CA HIS A 52 1.49 -10.98 -7.97
C HIS A 52 2.30 -11.55 -6.80
N ALA A 53 2.85 -12.75 -6.98
CA ALA A 53 3.67 -13.42 -5.97
C ALA A 53 4.90 -12.57 -5.56
N ARG A 54 5.55 -11.90 -6.51
CA ARG A 54 6.66 -10.97 -6.20
C ARG A 54 6.21 -9.77 -5.38
N ALA A 55 5.05 -9.20 -5.68
CA ALA A 55 4.50 -8.11 -4.87
C ALA A 55 4.23 -8.57 -3.43
N LEU A 56 3.65 -9.77 -3.25
CA LEU A 56 3.33 -10.36 -1.95
C LEU A 56 4.56 -10.65 -1.07
N LEU A 57 5.76 -10.74 -1.64
CA LEU A 57 7.01 -10.85 -0.87
C LEU A 57 7.27 -9.64 0.06
N GLY A 58 6.61 -8.53 -0.17
CA GLY A 58 6.66 -7.37 0.73
C GLY A 58 6.02 -7.63 2.09
N ILE A 59 5.12 -8.61 2.20
CA ILE A 59 4.41 -8.95 3.44
C ILE A 59 5.23 -10.00 4.19
N SER A 60 5.70 -9.68 5.41
CA SER A 60 6.50 -10.59 6.23
C SER A 60 5.64 -11.59 7.03
N ASP A 61 4.42 -11.22 7.37
CA ASP A 61 3.48 -12.07 8.10
C ASP A 61 2.81 -13.06 7.15
N ALA A 62 2.95 -14.37 7.44
CA ALA A 62 2.46 -15.44 6.58
C ALA A 62 0.92 -15.45 6.47
N ALA A 63 0.20 -15.21 7.57
CA ALA A 63 -1.26 -15.22 7.57
C ALA A 63 -1.81 -14.03 6.76
N LEU A 64 -1.23 -12.84 6.93
CA LEU A 64 -1.58 -11.66 6.14
C LEU A 64 -1.22 -11.85 4.66
N GLN A 65 -0.09 -12.51 4.36
CA GLN A 65 0.32 -12.81 3.00
C GLN A 65 -0.68 -13.73 2.28
N GLU A 66 -1.15 -14.79 2.96
CA GLU A 66 -2.16 -15.72 2.44
C GLU A 66 -3.50 -15.05 2.22
N THR A 67 -3.99 -14.31 3.21
CA THR A 67 -5.25 -13.57 3.11
C THR A 67 -5.22 -12.56 1.95
N THR A 68 -4.08 -11.86 1.80
CA THR A 68 -3.89 -10.92 0.71
C THR A 68 -3.82 -11.63 -0.65
N ALA A 69 -3.19 -12.80 -0.73
CA ALA A 69 -3.14 -13.60 -1.95
C ALA A 69 -4.52 -14.08 -2.39
N MET A 70 -5.36 -14.53 -1.46
CA MET A 70 -6.75 -14.89 -1.74
C MET A 70 -7.55 -13.69 -2.25
N LYS A 71 -7.41 -12.54 -1.60
CA LYS A 71 -8.05 -11.30 -2.05
C LYS A 71 -7.64 -10.93 -3.47
N VAL A 72 -6.34 -11.03 -3.81
CA VAL A 72 -5.83 -10.77 -5.16
C VAL A 72 -6.49 -11.69 -6.19
N PHE A 73 -6.70 -12.96 -5.85
CA PHE A 73 -7.35 -13.93 -6.70
C PHE A 73 -8.85 -13.65 -6.87
N ASP A 74 -9.59 -13.46 -5.76
CA ASP A 74 -11.03 -13.26 -5.74
C ASP A 74 -11.47 -11.98 -6.46
N GLU A 75 -10.73 -10.87 -6.22
CA GLU A 75 -11.01 -9.57 -6.82
C GLU A 75 -10.33 -9.40 -8.21
N LYS A 76 -9.61 -10.41 -8.70
CA LYS A 76 -8.88 -10.40 -9.98
C LYS A 76 -7.98 -9.16 -10.16
N LEU A 77 -7.30 -8.78 -9.09
CA LEU A 77 -6.44 -7.60 -9.09
C LEU A 77 -5.28 -7.76 -10.10
N SER A 78 -4.93 -6.68 -10.75
CA SER A 78 -3.71 -6.63 -11.57
C SER A 78 -2.45 -6.60 -10.68
N VAL A 79 -1.28 -6.89 -11.26
CA VAL A 79 0.01 -6.81 -10.54
C VAL A 79 0.22 -5.42 -9.92
N ARG A 80 -0.14 -4.35 -10.65
CA ARG A 80 0.01 -2.96 -10.15
C ARG A 80 -0.91 -2.66 -8.97
N GLU A 81 -2.13 -3.16 -8.99
CA GLU A 81 -3.07 -3.02 -7.87
C GLU A 81 -2.61 -3.82 -6.67
N THR A 82 -2.08 -5.02 -6.89
CA THR A 82 -1.46 -5.84 -5.84
C THR A 82 -0.26 -5.13 -5.21
N GLU A 83 0.61 -4.51 -6.01
CA GLU A 83 1.74 -3.73 -5.49
C GLU A 83 1.26 -2.55 -4.62
N LYS A 84 0.21 -1.83 -5.05
CA LYS A 84 -0.39 -0.73 -4.27
C LYS A 84 -1.00 -1.27 -2.96
N LEU A 85 -1.74 -2.38 -3.03
CA LEU A 85 -2.34 -3.03 -1.88
C LEU A 85 -1.28 -3.42 -0.85
N VAL A 86 -0.24 -4.13 -1.28
CA VAL A 86 0.88 -4.54 -0.42
C VAL A 86 1.60 -3.33 0.16
N LYS A 87 1.87 -2.29 -0.64
CA LYS A 87 2.48 -1.05 -0.16
C LYS A 87 1.65 -0.39 0.94
N ASN A 88 0.33 -0.38 0.82
CA ASN A 88 -0.56 0.17 1.84
C ASN A 88 -0.58 -0.68 3.12
N LEU A 89 -0.47 -2.01 3.00
CA LEU A 89 -0.43 -2.94 4.14
C LEU A 89 0.90 -2.91 4.87
N VAL A 90 2.01 -2.80 4.14
CA VAL A 90 3.39 -2.88 4.68
C VAL A 90 3.98 -1.51 4.97
N SER A 91 3.57 -0.45 4.26
CA SER A 91 3.92 0.88 4.71
C SER A 91 3.43 0.99 6.17
N PRO A 92 4.29 1.44 7.12
CA PRO A 92 3.75 1.86 8.40
C PRO A 92 2.68 2.85 8.00
N ALA A 93 1.44 2.44 8.19
CA ALA A 93 0.30 3.23 7.84
C ALA A 93 0.65 4.69 8.15
N LYS A 94 0.43 5.61 7.22
CA LYS A 94 -0.07 6.89 7.66
C LYS A 94 -1.13 6.46 8.64
N LYS A 95 -0.80 6.50 9.94
CA LYS A 95 -1.59 5.96 11.04
C LYS A 95 -3.06 6.18 10.68
N VAL A 96 -3.74 5.12 10.25
CA VAL A 96 -5.14 5.04 10.61
C VAL A 96 -5.08 5.35 12.08
N LYS A 97 -5.62 6.47 12.47
CA LYS A 97 -5.70 6.93 13.84
C LYS A 97 -6.17 5.74 14.65
N THR A 98 -5.24 4.97 15.23
CA THR A 98 -5.54 4.19 16.40
C THR A 98 -5.93 5.26 17.41
N GLU A 99 -7.17 5.20 17.78
CA GLU A 99 -7.84 5.95 18.83
C GLU A 99 -6.88 6.26 19.97
N LYS A 100 -6.25 7.40 19.90
CA LYS A 100 -5.99 8.20 21.06
C LYS A 100 -7.08 9.26 21.04
N ASN A 101 -8.26 8.87 21.51
CA ASN A 101 -9.29 9.80 21.94
C ASN A 101 -8.73 10.61 23.12
N THR A 102 -7.86 11.52 22.81
CA THR A 102 -7.62 12.62 23.75
C THR A 102 -8.76 13.61 23.55
N ALA A 103 -9.21 14.25 24.61
CA ALA A 103 -10.23 15.30 24.53
C ALA A 103 -9.90 16.37 23.46
N GLU A 104 -8.63 16.55 23.16
CA GLU A 104 -8.14 17.42 22.10
C GLU A 104 -8.48 16.93 20.68
N ASP A 105 -8.44 15.61 20.40
CA ASP A 105 -8.77 15.08 19.07
C ASP A 105 -10.26 15.27 18.76
N ALA A 106 -11.13 15.12 19.75
CA ALA A 106 -12.56 15.41 19.63
C ALA A 106 -12.84 16.89 19.31
N ILE A 107 -12.04 17.81 19.86
CA ILE A 107 -12.15 19.24 19.55
C ILE A 107 -11.79 19.49 18.07
N TYR A 108 -10.73 18.88 17.56
CA TYR A 108 -10.33 19.05 16.15
C TYR A 108 -11.33 18.42 15.18
N GLU A 109 -11.89 17.26 15.50
CA GLU A 109 -12.97 16.65 14.71
C GLU A 109 -14.21 17.55 14.66
N SER A 110 -14.59 18.15 15.78
CA SER A 110 -15.69 19.11 15.83
C SER A 110 -15.40 20.36 14.97
N LEU A 111 -14.15 20.82 14.95
CA LEU A 111 -13.74 21.94 14.10
C LEU A 111 -13.75 21.58 12.62
N GLU A 112 -13.27 20.38 12.24
CA GLU A 112 -13.34 19.87 10.87
C GLU A 112 -14.79 19.80 10.37
N GLU A 113 -15.71 19.25 11.18
CA GLU A 113 -17.14 19.17 10.84
C GLU A 113 -17.80 20.56 10.69
N LYS A 114 -17.48 21.50 11.58
CA LYS A 114 -17.96 22.89 11.44
C LYS A 114 -17.45 23.54 10.16
N MET A 115 -16.15 23.39 9.88
CA MET A 115 -15.56 23.93 8.65
C MET A 115 -16.14 23.27 7.39
N LYS A 116 -16.35 21.95 7.43
CA LYS A 116 -17.01 21.22 6.35
C LYS A 116 -18.45 21.73 6.11
N GLY A 117 -19.20 22.02 7.17
CA GLY A 117 -20.53 22.62 7.06
C GLY A 117 -20.52 24.02 6.42
N ILE A 118 -19.52 24.85 6.71
CA ILE A 118 -19.37 26.20 6.14
C ILE A 118 -18.87 26.13 4.70
N MET A 119 -17.83 25.33 4.42
CA MET A 119 -17.17 25.26 3.11
C MET A 119 -17.95 24.41 2.10
N GLY A 120 -18.84 23.50 2.57
CA GLY A 120 -19.60 22.57 1.74
C GLY A 120 -18.76 21.51 1.06
N THR A 121 -17.51 21.35 1.51
CA THR A 121 -16.55 20.37 0.96
C THR A 121 -15.70 19.77 2.08
N LYS A 122 -14.90 18.77 1.76
CA LYS A 122 -14.07 18.08 2.75
C LYS A 122 -12.93 18.97 3.23
N VAL A 123 -12.87 19.15 4.55
CA VAL A 123 -11.81 19.88 5.25
C VAL A 123 -11.06 18.93 6.18
N SER A 124 -9.76 19.05 6.25
CA SER A 124 -8.89 18.25 7.10
C SER A 124 -7.89 19.15 7.84
N ILE A 125 -7.75 18.95 9.14
CA ILE A 125 -6.83 19.69 10.02
C ILE A 125 -5.70 18.77 10.47
N GLN A 126 -4.51 18.97 9.92
CA GLN A 126 -3.32 18.22 10.29
C GLN A 126 -2.52 18.95 11.36
N ARG A 127 -2.42 18.35 12.53
CA ARG A 127 -1.62 18.88 13.64
C ARG A 127 -0.13 18.59 13.44
N LYS A 128 0.72 19.56 13.75
CA LYS A 128 2.17 19.42 13.84
C LYS A 128 2.64 19.73 15.27
N LYS A 129 3.89 19.43 15.57
CA LYS A 129 4.51 19.79 16.85
C LYS A 129 4.50 21.32 17.04
N ASN A 130 4.52 21.79 18.30
CA ASN A 130 4.57 23.20 18.70
C ASN A 130 3.33 24.03 18.30
N ASN A 131 2.13 23.48 18.48
CA ASN A 131 0.84 24.16 18.19
C ASN A 131 0.73 24.69 16.74
N LYS A 132 1.52 24.13 15.82
CA LYS A 132 1.41 24.40 14.39
C LYS A 132 0.52 23.35 13.73
N GLY A 133 -0.10 23.72 12.64
CA GLY A 133 -0.93 22.82 11.86
C GLY A 133 -1.03 23.23 10.41
N LYS A 134 -1.77 22.44 9.65
CA LYS A 134 -2.14 22.69 8.26
C LYS A 134 -3.62 22.39 8.11
N ILE A 135 -4.34 23.29 7.48
CA ILE A 135 -5.72 23.06 7.07
C ILE A 135 -5.68 22.78 5.58
N GLU A 136 -6.29 21.69 5.16
CA GLU A 136 -6.45 21.30 3.76
C GLU A 136 -7.95 21.30 3.44
N ILE A 137 -8.32 22.03 2.39
CA ILE A 137 -9.67 22.10 1.85
C ILE A 137 -9.63 21.49 0.46
N GLU A 138 -10.38 20.41 0.25
CA GLU A 138 -10.48 19.76 -1.05
C GLU A 138 -11.51 20.52 -1.92
N TYR A 139 -11.24 20.63 -3.21
CA TYR A 139 -12.21 21.12 -4.21
C TYR A 139 -12.15 20.22 -5.45
N TYR A 140 -13.27 20.06 -6.13
CA TYR A 140 -13.40 19.12 -7.24
C TYR A 140 -13.75 19.81 -8.57
N SER A 141 -13.98 21.13 -8.55
CA SER A 141 -14.21 21.96 -9.74
C SER A 141 -13.66 23.37 -9.53
N ARG A 142 -13.51 24.11 -10.63
CA ARG A 142 -13.09 25.52 -10.59
C ARG A 142 -14.14 26.40 -9.92
N ASP A 143 -15.40 26.15 -10.21
CA ASP A 143 -16.53 26.91 -9.64
C ASP A 143 -16.60 26.71 -8.11
N GLU A 144 -16.29 25.50 -7.62
CA GLU A 144 -16.22 25.19 -6.19
C GLU A 144 -15.06 25.96 -5.53
N LEU A 145 -13.91 26.04 -6.18
CA LEU A 145 -12.77 26.83 -5.71
C LEU A 145 -13.13 28.33 -5.62
N GLU A 146 -13.76 28.89 -6.65
CA GLU A 146 -14.22 30.29 -6.68
C GLU A 146 -15.20 30.55 -5.51
N ARG A 147 -16.18 29.67 -5.31
CA ARG A 147 -17.12 29.76 -4.17
C ARG A 147 -16.41 29.74 -2.80
N ILE A 148 -15.37 28.92 -2.63
CA ILE A 148 -14.59 28.87 -1.39
C ILE A 148 -13.82 30.16 -1.17
N ILE A 149 -13.27 30.75 -2.24
CA ILE A 149 -12.57 32.04 -2.18
C ILE A 149 -13.54 33.16 -1.78
N ASP A 150 -14.73 33.21 -2.41
CA ASP A 150 -15.77 34.19 -2.09
C ASP A 150 -16.19 34.11 -0.60
N LEU A 151 -16.28 32.89 -0.05
CA LEU A 151 -16.55 32.70 1.37
C LEU A 151 -15.45 33.32 2.26
N PHE A 152 -14.17 33.18 1.89
CA PHE A 152 -13.07 33.83 2.61
C PHE A 152 -13.12 35.37 2.50
N GLU A 153 -13.51 35.90 1.36
CA GLU A 153 -13.64 37.34 1.15
C GLU A 153 -14.84 37.94 1.91
N SER A 154 -15.91 37.16 2.07
CA SER A 154 -17.13 37.58 2.81
C SER A 154 -16.94 37.68 4.34
N ILE A 155 -15.85 37.14 4.87
CA ILE A 155 -15.49 37.17 6.31
C ILE A 155 -14.83 38.52 6.69
N ARG A 156 -14.68 39.43 5.78
CA ARG A 156 -14.07 40.75 5.97
C ARG A 156 -15.09 41.82 6.52
#